data_2f702e1ea2f1f16dcc84d6205998a607
#
_entry.id   2f702e1ea2f1f16dcc84d6205998a607
#
_cell.length_a   1.000
_cell.length_b   1.000
_cell.length_c   1.000
_cell.angle_alpha   90.00
_cell.angle_beta   90.00
_cell.angle_gamma   90.00
#
_symmetry.space_group_name_H-M   'P 1'
#
loop_
_entity.id
_entity.type
_entity.pdbx_description
1 polymer ?
#
loop_
_entity_poly.entity_id
_entity_poly.type
_entity_poly.pdbx_seq_one_letter_code
_entity_poly.pdbx_strand_id
1 'polypeptide(L)'
;MKTILLLEDDKNLNTMIAGRLRKEGYQVLQAFSIVEAKRISDEEDIAMVISDVMLPDGNGMEFASRIRKERGAFLIYLTAMDQEMDILSGYDGGADDYITKPFSLLILLSKVNAFMRRYQEREEGGYVSDGIEVDLREMKVTRHEEPVALSKKEMQILILLLENGGIFYRRNRSWNRCGIKTDSL
;
A
#
# COMPACT_ATOMS: atom_id res chain seq x y z
N MET A 1 -0.62 16.81 -4.88
CA MET A 1 0.04 15.93 -5.89
C MET A 1 0.54 14.73 -5.13
N LYS A 2 0.36 13.51 -5.64
CA LYS A 2 0.69 12.29 -4.85
C LYS A 2 2.17 11.98 -4.97
N THR A 3 2.85 11.84 -3.85
CA THR A 3 4.29 11.64 -3.78
C THR A 3 4.62 10.16 -3.62
N ILE A 4 5.49 9.67 -4.51
CA ILE A 4 6.04 8.31 -4.48
C ILE A 4 7.51 8.41 -4.10
N LEU A 5 7.94 7.70 -3.07
CA LEU A 5 9.34 7.49 -2.75
C LEU A 5 9.83 6.24 -3.48
N LEU A 6 10.80 6.41 -4.36
CA LEU A 6 11.45 5.32 -5.09
C LEU A 6 12.85 5.10 -4.51
N LEU A 7 13.06 3.95 -3.90
CA LEU A 7 14.31 3.54 -3.26
C LEU A 7 14.91 2.35 -4.03
N GLU A 8 15.94 2.62 -4.83
CA GLU A 8 16.61 1.67 -5.73
C GLU A 8 18.02 2.18 -5.97
N ASP A 9 19.04 1.38 -5.72
CA ASP A 9 20.46 1.76 -5.83
C ASP A 9 20.98 1.74 -7.26
N ASP A 10 20.40 0.89 -8.15
CA ASP A 10 20.70 0.96 -9.58
C ASP A 10 20.16 2.27 -10.16
N LYS A 11 21.08 3.19 -10.46
CA LYS A 11 20.76 4.53 -10.99
C LYS A 11 20.00 4.49 -12.31
N ASN A 12 20.29 3.51 -13.17
CA ASN A 12 19.63 3.39 -14.47
C ASN A 12 18.18 2.94 -14.29
N LEU A 13 17.98 1.89 -13.50
CA LEU A 13 16.65 1.37 -13.17
C LEU A 13 15.82 2.42 -12.44
N ASN A 14 16.39 3.05 -11.43
CA ASN A 14 15.76 4.13 -10.65
C ASN A 14 15.31 5.27 -11.57
N THR A 15 16.20 5.77 -12.43
CA THR A 15 15.90 6.86 -13.38
C THR A 15 14.81 6.46 -14.38
N MET A 16 14.85 5.23 -14.88
CA MET A 16 13.86 4.70 -15.82
C MET A 16 12.48 4.61 -15.20
N ILE A 17 12.38 4.05 -13.98
CA ILE A 17 11.12 3.97 -13.22
C ILE A 17 10.59 5.37 -12.92
N ALA A 18 11.43 6.24 -12.36
CA ALA A 18 11.05 7.61 -12.00
C ALA A 18 10.55 8.40 -13.21
N GLY A 19 11.26 8.31 -14.34
CA GLY A 19 10.87 8.98 -15.57
C GLY A 19 9.51 8.52 -16.09
N ARG A 20 9.20 7.23 -15.96
CA ARG A 20 7.92 6.69 -16.39
C ARG A 20 6.77 7.11 -15.45
N LEU A 21 6.98 7.04 -14.14
CA LEU A 21 5.99 7.46 -13.15
C LEU A 21 5.68 8.96 -13.24
N ARG A 22 6.69 9.80 -13.50
CA ARG A 22 6.49 11.25 -13.72
C ARG A 22 5.63 11.54 -14.94
N LYS A 23 5.77 10.75 -16.02
CA LYS A 23 4.90 10.87 -17.21
C LYS A 23 3.44 10.52 -16.92
N GLU A 24 3.17 9.72 -15.93
CA GLU A 24 1.81 9.42 -15.45
C GLU A 24 1.27 10.50 -14.47
N GLY A 25 2.05 11.56 -14.18
CA GLY A 25 1.64 12.68 -13.35
C GLY A 25 1.96 12.54 -11.88
N TYR A 26 2.77 11.55 -11.47
CA TYR A 26 3.20 11.40 -10.07
C TYR A 26 4.40 12.29 -9.75
N GLN A 27 4.44 12.81 -8.53
CA GLN A 27 5.67 13.33 -7.94
C GLN A 27 6.53 12.16 -7.49
N VAL A 28 7.77 12.07 -7.99
CA VAL A 28 8.67 10.97 -7.64
C VAL A 28 9.95 11.51 -7.02
N LEU A 29 10.15 11.13 -5.78
CA LEU A 29 11.36 11.39 -5.01
C LEU A 29 12.25 10.15 -5.09
N GLN A 30 13.47 10.36 -5.61
CA GLN A 30 14.42 9.27 -5.84
C GLN A 30 15.40 9.21 -4.67
N ALA A 31 15.61 8.03 -4.14
CA ALA A 31 16.63 7.70 -3.17
C ALA A 31 17.44 6.51 -3.69
N PHE A 32 18.74 6.55 -3.47
CA PHE A 32 19.68 5.50 -3.88
C PHE A 32 20.26 4.76 -2.68
N SER A 33 19.82 5.13 -1.49
CA SER A 33 20.22 4.54 -0.21
C SER A 33 19.13 4.76 0.84
N ILE A 34 19.17 3.94 1.90
CA ILE A 34 18.27 4.10 3.05
C ILE A 34 18.48 5.44 3.74
N VAL A 35 19.72 5.91 3.80
CA VAL A 35 20.05 7.21 4.40
C VAL A 35 19.36 8.36 3.66
N GLU A 36 19.41 8.34 2.32
CA GLU A 36 18.70 9.34 1.49
C GLU A 36 17.19 9.24 1.65
N ALA A 37 16.67 8.00 1.58
CA ALA A 37 15.23 7.74 1.72
C ALA A 37 14.69 8.20 3.06
N LYS A 38 15.45 8.03 4.13
CA LYS A 38 15.09 8.51 5.47
C LYS A 38 14.96 10.03 5.50
N ARG A 39 15.97 10.75 5.00
CA ARG A 39 15.93 12.21 4.94
C ARG A 39 14.71 12.71 4.16
N ILE A 40 14.45 12.11 2.99
CA ILE A 40 13.30 12.48 2.17
C ILE A 40 11.99 12.22 2.92
N SER A 41 11.88 11.06 3.57
CA SER A 41 10.66 10.70 4.30
C SER A 41 10.40 11.57 5.54
N ASP A 42 11.42 12.19 6.11
CA ASP A 42 11.27 13.11 7.25
C ASP A 42 10.72 14.47 6.82
N GLU A 43 10.96 14.87 5.56
CA GLU A 43 10.59 16.18 5.01
C GLU A 43 9.29 16.16 4.20
N GLU A 44 8.91 15.00 3.64
CA GLU A 44 7.85 14.89 2.64
C GLU A 44 6.74 13.92 3.08
N ASP A 45 5.52 14.19 2.66
CA ASP A 45 4.40 13.27 2.84
C ASP A 45 4.37 12.22 1.72
N ILE A 46 4.56 10.96 2.10
CA ILE A 46 4.73 9.84 1.18
C ILE A 46 3.45 9.01 1.09
N ALA A 47 2.81 9.02 -0.06
CA ALA A 47 1.62 8.20 -0.35
C ALA A 47 1.98 6.75 -0.68
N MET A 48 3.15 6.52 -1.29
CA MET A 48 3.62 5.19 -1.69
C MET A 48 5.13 5.08 -1.60
N VAL A 49 5.61 3.94 -1.18
CA VAL A 49 7.03 3.54 -1.26
C VAL A 49 7.17 2.40 -2.26
N ILE A 50 8.09 2.56 -3.21
CA ILE A 50 8.58 1.49 -4.07
C ILE A 50 10.02 1.26 -3.66
N SER A 51 10.34 0.10 -3.10
CA SER A 51 11.66 -0.16 -2.51
C SER A 51 12.26 -1.44 -3.04
N ASP A 52 13.54 -1.37 -3.43
CA ASP A 52 14.35 -2.58 -3.50
C ASP A 52 14.46 -3.21 -2.11
N VAL A 53 14.50 -4.51 -2.05
CA VAL A 53 14.69 -5.29 -0.82
C VAL A 53 16.14 -5.18 -0.35
N MET A 54 17.10 -5.35 -1.27
CA MET A 54 18.52 -5.38 -0.98
C MET A 54 19.19 -4.08 -1.41
N LEU A 55 19.71 -3.33 -0.44
CA LEU A 55 20.41 -2.08 -0.66
C LEU A 55 21.82 -2.14 -0.07
N PRO A 56 22.79 -1.39 -0.62
CA PRO A 56 24.16 -1.40 -0.14
C PRO A 56 24.33 -1.00 1.34
N ASP A 57 23.42 -0.19 1.86
CA ASP A 57 23.44 0.35 3.22
C ASP A 57 22.41 -0.30 4.17
N GLY A 58 21.73 -1.39 3.73
CA GLY A 58 20.85 -2.16 4.60
C GLY A 58 19.66 -2.80 3.91
N ASN A 59 18.64 -3.14 4.71
CA ASN A 59 17.43 -3.81 4.26
C ASN A 59 16.32 -2.80 3.97
N GLY A 60 15.97 -2.66 2.68
CA GLY A 60 14.89 -1.77 2.23
C GLY A 60 13.52 -2.14 2.78
N MET A 61 13.29 -3.41 3.13
CA MET A 61 12.01 -3.86 3.72
C MET A 61 11.78 -3.27 5.11
N GLU A 62 12.81 -3.26 5.96
CA GLU A 62 12.70 -2.70 7.32
C GLU A 62 12.36 -1.21 7.26
N PHE A 63 13.06 -0.48 6.39
CA PHE A 63 12.80 0.94 6.17
C PHE A 63 11.38 1.19 5.68
N ALA A 64 10.99 0.54 4.59
CA ALA A 64 9.69 0.76 3.96
C ALA A 64 8.51 0.32 4.85
N SER A 65 8.66 -0.80 5.58
CA SER A 65 7.65 -1.26 6.56
C SER A 65 7.44 -0.25 7.69
N ARG A 66 8.50 0.44 8.12
CA ARG A 66 8.41 1.51 9.11
C ARG A 66 7.57 2.68 8.57
N ILE A 67 7.87 3.17 7.37
CA ILE A 67 7.11 4.26 6.73
C ILE A 67 5.64 3.89 6.59
N ARG A 68 5.35 2.66 6.19
CA ARG A 68 3.97 2.16 6.12
C ARG A 68 3.26 2.21 7.48
N LYS A 69 3.91 1.76 8.55
CA LYS A 69 3.32 1.75 9.90
C LYS A 69 3.07 3.15 10.43
N GLU A 70 3.98 4.07 10.18
CA GLU A 70 3.93 5.44 10.68
C GLU A 70 2.96 6.32 9.90
N ARG A 71 2.85 6.14 8.58
CA ARG A 71 2.16 7.06 7.66
C ARG A 71 1.03 6.43 6.85
N GLY A 72 0.87 5.10 6.89
CA GLY A 72 -0.14 4.39 6.10
C GLY A 72 0.13 4.39 4.59
N ALA A 73 1.38 4.65 4.18
CA ALA A 73 1.77 4.62 2.78
C ALA A 73 1.60 3.23 2.17
N PHE A 74 1.22 3.15 0.90
CA PHE A 74 1.26 1.89 0.15
C PHE A 74 2.69 1.45 -0.10
N LEU A 75 2.91 0.13 -0.18
CA LEU A 75 4.23 -0.45 -0.25
C LEU A 75 4.33 -1.53 -1.33
N ILE A 76 5.21 -1.30 -2.30
CA ILE A 76 5.59 -2.28 -3.32
C ILE A 76 7.08 -2.59 -3.16
N TYR A 77 7.42 -3.88 -3.03
CA TYR A 77 8.82 -4.30 -3.07
C TYR A 77 9.24 -4.72 -4.48
N LEU A 78 10.45 -4.32 -4.85
CA LEU A 78 11.19 -4.84 -6.00
C LEU A 78 12.18 -5.89 -5.49
N THR A 79 12.13 -7.11 -5.97
CA THR A 79 12.91 -8.24 -5.42
C THR A 79 13.56 -9.07 -6.53
N ALA A 80 14.77 -9.61 -6.29
CA ALA A 80 15.52 -10.46 -7.22
C ALA A 80 15.18 -11.92 -6.97
N MET A 81 14.20 -12.54 -7.24
CA MET A 81 13.74 -13.97 -7.20
C MET A 81 14.19 -14.92 -6.08
N ASP A 82 13.31 -15.84 -5.75
CA ASP A 82 13.35 -17.15 -5.08
C ASP A 82 13.75 -17.22 -3.60
N GLN A 83 14.90 -16.75 -3.18
CA GLN A 83 15.31 -16.81 -1.76
C GLN A 83 14.70 -15.70 -0.91
N GLU A 84 14.36 -14.58 -1.52
CA GLU A 84 13.75 -13.44 -0.83
C GLU A 84 12.26 -13.66 -0.55
N MET A 85 11.55 -14.50 -1.34
CA MET A 85 10.14 -14.82 -1.08
C MET A 85 9.94 -15.58 0.23
N ASP A 86 10.91 -16.38 0.67
CA ASP A 86 10.88 -17.04 1.97
C ASP A 86 11.11 -16.03 3.12
N ILE A 87 11.96 -15.04 2.90
CA ILE A 87 12.17 -13.92 3.83
C ILE A 87 10.92 -13.05 3.89
N LEU A 88 10.31 -12.78 2.75
CA LEU A 88 9.09 -11.98 2.63
C LEU A 88 7.88 -12.64 3.32
N SER A 89 7.77 -13.97 3.25
CA SER A 89 6.70 -14.73 3.93
C SER A 89 6.86 -14.76 5.45
N GLY A 90 8.07 -14.58 5.96
CA GLY A 90 8.39 -14.51 7.39
C GLY A 90 8.25 -13.11 8.00
N TYR A 91 8.28 -12.07 7.19
CA TYR A 91 8.10 -10.69 7.67
C TYR A 91 6.61 -10.32 7.71
N ASP A 92 6.10 -10.07 8.91
CA ASP A 92 4.76 -9.49 9.19
C ASP A 92 4.64 -8.01 8.70
N GLY A 93 5.52 -7.60 7.79
CA GLY A 93 5.72 -6.25 7.29
C GLY A 93 4.62 -5.74 6.34
N GLY A 94 3.74 -6.63 5.89
CA GLY A 94 2.50 -6.28 5.22
C GLY A 94 2.67 -5.42 3.96
N ALA A 95 3.54 -5.80 3.01
CA ALA A 95 3.56 -5.16 1.70
C ALA A 95 2.19 -5.28 1.02
N ASP A 96 1.83 -4.27 0.24
CA ASP A 96 0.61 -4.34 -0.57
C ASP A 96 0.85 -5.19 -1.81
N ASP A 97 2.11 -5.22 -2.31
CA ASP A 97 2.47 -6.04 -3.47
C ASP A 97 3.99 -6.26 -3.60
N TYR A 98 4.37 -7.21 -4.46
CA TYR A 98 5.75 -7.56 -4.80
C TYR A 98 5.91 -7.62 -6.31
N ILE A 99 7.07 -7.24 -6.81
CA ILE A 99 7.44 -7.31 -8.22
C ILE A 99 8.84 -7.91 -8.34
N THR A 100 8.92 -9.09 -8.96
CA THR A 100 10.20 -9.78 -9.15
C THR A 100 10.99 -9.21 -10.33
N LYS A 101 12.26 -8.95 -10.13
CA LYS A 101 13.21 -8.55 -11.19
C LYS A 101 13.64 -9.78 -12.00
N PRO A 102 13.70 -9.74 -13.36
CA PRO A 102 13.36 -8.58 -14.21
C PRO A 102 11.84 -8.44 -14.41
N PHE A 103 11.35 -7.21 -14.46
CA PHE A 103 9.93 -6.91 -14.60
C PHE A 103 9.62 -5.96 -15.77
N SER A 104 8.36 -5.96 -16.17
CA SER A 104 7.84 -5.00 -17.13
C SER A 104 7.42 -3.70 -16.41
N LEU A 105 7.89 -2.55 -16.91
CA LEU A 105 7.43 -1.24 -16.42
C LEU A 105 5.91 -1.06 -16.52
N LEU A 106 5.25 -1.70 -17.48
CA LEU A 106 3.79 -1.64 -17.61
C LEU A 106 3.11 -2.35 -16.44
N ILE A 107 3.66 -3.46 -15.96
CA ILE A 107 3.14 -4.17 -14.78
C ILE A 107 3.30 -3.30 -13.54
N LEU A 108 4.48 -2.70 -13.33
CA LEU A 108 4.71 -1.79 -12.22
C LEU A 108 3.71 -0.62 -12.25
N LEU A 109 3.54 0.03 -13.40
CA LEU A 109 2.60 1.14 -13.56
C LEU A 109 1.15 0.74 -13.27
N SER A 110 0.71 -0.42 -13.77
CA SER A 110 -0.65 -0.90 -13.53
C SER A 110 -0.91 -1.07 -12.03
N LYS A 111 0.07 -1.62 -11.29
CA LYS A 111 -0.01 -1.79 -9.83
C LYS A 111 -0.01 -0.43 -9.12
N VAL A 112 0.93 0.45 -9.46
CA VAL A 112 0.99 1.82 -8.90
C VAL A 112 -0.34 2.56 -9.10
N ASN A 113 -0.88 2.55 -10.33
CA ASN A 113 -2.14 3.22 -10.64
C ASN A 113 -3.31 2.66 -9.82
N ALA A 114 -3.37 1.34 -9.63
CA ALA A 114 -4.41 0.71 -8.82
C ALA A 114 -4.33 1.13 -7.34
N PHE A 115 -3.14 1.17 -6.75
CA PHE A 115 -2.95 1.59 -5.36
C PHE A 115 -3.17 3.08 -5.17
N MET A 116 -2.68 3.92 -6.10
CA MET A 116 -2.83 5.37 -6.00
C MET A 116 -4.29 5.83 -6.18
N ARG A 117 -5.10 5.08 -6.94
CA ARG A 117 -6.54 5.29 -6.98
C ARG A 117 -7.17 5.02 -5.61
N ARG A 118 -6.86 3.88 -4.97
CA ARG A 118 -7.33 3.57 -3.60
C ARG A 118 -6.88 4.61 -2.57
N TYR A 119 -5.66 5.12 -2.69
CA TYR A 119 -5.18 6.21 -1.84
C TYR A 119 -6.06 7.44 -1.98
N GLN A 120 -6.44 7.80 -3.20
CA GLN A 120 -7.30 8.94 -3.45
C GLN A 120 -8.70 8.73 -2.87
N GLU A 121 -9.29 7.57 -3.08
CA GLU A 121 -10.59 7.22 -2.51
C GLU A 121 -10.59 7.36 -0.98
N ARG A 122 -9.50 6.92 -0.31
CA ARG A 122 -9.32 7.13 1.15
C ARG A 122 -9.21 8.61 1.54
N GLU A 123 -8.42 9.39 0.81
CA GLU A 123 -8.25 10.83 1.06
C GLU A 123 -9.55 11.62 0.86
N GLU A 124 -10.34 11.24 -0.14
CA GLU A 124 -11.66 11.82 -0.42
C GLU A 124 -12.72 11.35 0.59
N GLY A 125 -12.36 10.42 1.47
CA GLY A 125 -13.21 9.95 2.57
C GLY A 125 -14.23 8.90 2.16
N GLY A 126 -14.01 8.20 1.04
CA GLY A 126 -14.95 7.19 0.58
C GLY A 126 -14.37 6.14 -0.35
N TYR A 127 -15.15 5.12 -0.63
CA TYR A 127 -14.87 4.07 -1.61
C TYR A 127 -16.06 3.94 -2.56
N VAL A 128 -15.77 3.79 -3.85
CA VAL A 128 -16.81 3.55 -4.87
C VAL A 128 -16.44 2.32 -5.68
N SER A 129 -17.30 1.31 -5.71
CA SER A 129 -17.13 0.10 -6.53
C SER A 129 -18.47 -0.56 -6.79
N ASP A 130 -18.73 -0.92 -8.07
CA ASP A 130 -19.93 -1.68 -8.49
C ASP A 130 -21.27 -1.12 -7.98
N GLY A 131 -21.38 0.22 -7.97
CA GLY A 131 -22.59 0.92 -7.50
C GLY A 131 -22.75 0.93 -5.99
N ILE A 132 -21.71 0.50 -5.24
CA ILE A 132 -21.62 0.67 -3.79
C ILE A 132 -20.72 1.86 -3.51
N GLU A 133 -21.21 2.81 -2.73
CA GLU A 133 -20.48 3.94 -2.22
C GLU A 133 -20.38 3.85 -0.70
N VAL A 134 -19.19 4.00 -0.16
CA VAL A 134 -18.93 4.01 1.27
C VAL A 134 -18.33 5.36 1.65
N ASP A 135 -19.08 6.17 2.37
CA ASP A 135 -18.58 7.41 2.96
C ASP A 135 -18.08 7.12 4.37
N LEU A 136 -16.75 7.22 4.52
CA LEU A 136 -16.09 6.97 5.82
C LEU A 136 -16.26 8.13 6.80
N ARG A 137 -16.54 9.35 6.32
CA ARG A 137 -16.72 10.53 7.19
C ARG A 137 -18.10 10.53 7.81
N GLU A 138 -19.12 10.22 6.99
CA GLU A 138 -20.51 10.11 7.43
C GLU A 138 -20.86 8.71 7.95
N MET A 139 -19.95 7.74 7.81
CA MET A 139 -20.18 6.33 8.17
C MET A 139 -21.44 5.77 7.48
N LYS A 140 -21.60 6.11 6.20
CA LYS A 140 -22.73 5.72 5.37
C LYS A 140 -22.31 4.78 4.25
N VAL A 141 -23.21 3.89 3.89
CA VAL A 141 -23.09 3.04 2.71
C VAL A 141 -24.33 3.22 1.86
N THR A 142 -24.14 3.43 0.57
CA THR A 142 -25.23 3.41 -0.41
C THR A 142 -24.96 2.33 -1.45
N ARG A 143 -26.02 1.79 -2.03
CA ARG A 143 -25.97 0.90 -3.18
C ARG A 143 -26.93 1.41 -4.23
N HIS A 144 -26.40 1.79 -5.41
CA HIS A 144 -27.19 2.43 -6.47
C HIS A 144 -28.01 3.61 -5.93
N GLU A 145 -27.34 4.49 -5.15
CA GLU A 145 -27.92 5.67 -4.50
C GLU A 145 -28.90 5.36 -3.34
N GLU A 146 -29.25 4.10 -3.10
CA GLU A 146 -30.11 3.72 -1.98
C GLU A 146 -29.28 3.44 -0.71
N PRO A 147 -29.68 3.98 0.46
CA PRO A 147 -28.93 3.78 1.69
C PRO A 147 -28.99 2.33 2.17
N VAL A 148 -27.84 1.79 2.54
CA VAL A 148 -27.70 0.46 3.14
C VAL A 148 -27.48 0.62 4.63
N ALA A 149 -28.41 0.12 5.45
CA ALA A 149 -28.27 0.14 6.90
C ALA A 149 -27.29 -0.94 7.36
N LEU A 150 -26.16 -0.51 7.90
CA LEU A 150 -25.18 -1.39 8.55
C LEU A 150 -25.14 -1.12 10.05
N SER A 151 -25.02 -2.18 10.85
CA SER A 151 -24.67 -2.05 12.26
C SER A 151 -23.25 -1.50 12.41
N LYS A 152 -22.93 -0.96 13.58
CA LYS A 152 -21.58 -0.45 13.87
C LYS A 152 -20.48 -1.50 13.64
N LYS A 153 -20.75 -2.77 13.95
CA LYS A 153 -19.82 -3.88 13.74
C LYS A 153 -19.64 -4.22 12.26
N GLU A 154 -20.70 -4.24 11.49
CA GLU A 154 -20.65 -4.49 10.04
C GLU A 154 -19.89 -3.38 9.32
N MET A 155 -20.11 -2.12 9.70
CA MET A 155 -19.34 -1.00 9.18
C MET A 155 -17.84 -1.13 9.50
N GLN A 156 -17.48 -1.51 10.73
CA GLN A 156 -16.07 -1.73 11.10
C GLN A 156 -15.42 -2.86 10.28
N ILE A 157 -16.15 -3.93 10.03
CA ILE A 157 -15.68 -5.05 9.19
C ILE A 157 -15.50 -4.57 7.74
N LEU A 158 -16.48 -3.84 7.21
CA LEU A 158 -16.41 -3.29 5.85
C LEU A 158 -15.19 -2.38 5.68
N ILE A 159 -14.96 -1.45 6.59
CA ILE A 159 -13.80 -0.56 6.59
C ILE A 159 -12.51 -1.39 6.61
N LEU A 160 -12.42 -2.37 7.51
CA LEU A 160 -11.25 -3.25 7.60
C LEU A 160 -10.97 -4.00 6.29
N LEU A 161 -12.00 -4.48 5.60
CA LEU A 161 -11.87 -5.15 4.32
C LEU A 161 -11.43 -4.20 3.21
N LEU A 162 -11.99 -2.99 3.17
CA LEU A 162 -11.64 -1.96 2.19
C LEU A 162 -10.20 -1.48 2.37
N GLU A 163 -9.77 -1.23 3.60
CA GLU A 163 -8.41 -0.81 3.92
C GLU A 163 -7.35 -1.86 3.57
N ASN A 164 -7.72 -3.13 3.57
CA ASN A 164 -6.81 -4.23 3.27
C ASN A 164 -6.98 -4.78 1.84
N GLY A 165 -7.61 -4.00 0.96
CA GLY A 165 -7.67 -4.28 -0.48
C GLY A 165 -8.49 -5.50 -0.87
N GLY A 166 -9.49 -5.87 -0.07
CA GLY A 166 -10.32 -7.05 -0.35
C GLY A 166 -9.60 -8.39 -0.17
N ILE A 167 -8.43 -8.40 0.46
CA ILE A 167 -7.76 -9.64 0.84
C ILE A 167 -8.66 -10.35 1.85
N PHE A 168 -9.09 -11.55 1.51
CA PHE A 168 -9.87 -12.40 2.41
C PHE A 168 -9.07 -12.70 3.67
N TYR A 169 -9.41 -12.05 4.78
CA TYR A 169 -8.85 -12.41 6.06
C TYR A 169 -9.33 -13.81 6.44
N ARG A 170 -8.39 -14.69 6.78
CA ARG A 170 -8.76 -15.92 7.47
C ARG A 170 -9.53 -15.54 8.75
N ARG A 171 -10.61 -16.24 8.98
CA ARG A 171 -11.61 -16.03 10.08
C ARG A 171 -11.04 -15.55 11.42
N ASN A 172 -9.81 -15.99 11.77
CA ASN A 172 -9.16 -15.68 13.05
C ASN A 172 -8.54 -14.27 13.18
N ARG A 173 -8.21 -13.58 12.09
CA ARG A 173 -7.54 -12.25 12.17
C ARG A 173 -8.51 -11.08 12.16
N SER A 174 -9.59 -11.14 11.40
CA SER A 174 -10.58 -10.06 11.34
C SER A 174 -11.37 -9.93 12.67
N TRP A 175 -11.65 -11.05 13.33
CA TRP A 175 -12.45 -11.05 14.57
C TRP A 175 -11.73 -10.43 15.75
N ASN A 176 -10.41 -10.62 15.88
CA ASN A 176 -9.61 -10.03 16.95
C ASN A 176 -9.46 -8.51 16.87
N ARG A 177 -9.45 -7.94 15.66
CA ARG A 177 -9.38 -6.47 15.47
C ARG A 177 -10.71 -5.77 15.71
N CYS A 178 -11.83 -6.42 15.45
CA CYS A 178 -13.16 -5.85 15.69
C CYS A 178 -13.66 -6.03 17.13
N GLY A 179 -12.86 -6.57 18.04
CA GLY A 179 -13.21 -6.74 19.46
C GLY A 179 -14.36 -7.72 19.70
N ILE A 180 -14.63 -8.61 18.73
CA ILE A 180 -15.66 -9.64 18.88
C ILE A 180 -15.01 -10.80 19.62
N LYS A 181 -15.28 -10.89 20.94
CA LYS A 181 -14.96 -12.09 21.72
C LYS A 181 -15.77 -13.25 21.14
N THR A 182 -15.09 -14.28 20.67
CA THR A 182 -15.73 -15.58 20.44
C THR A 182 -15.94 -16.21 21.81
N ASP A 183 -17.15 -16.11 22.34
CA ASP A 183 -17.57 -17.04 23.37
C ASP A 183 -17.61 -18.43 22.75
N SER A 184 -16.86 -19.31 23.35
CA SER A 184 -16.73 -20.72 22.98
C SER A 184 -18.11 -21.40 22.98
N LEU A 185 -18.42 -22.04 21.89
CA LEU A 185 -19.30 -23.20 21.81
C LEU A 185 -18.48 -24.39 21.34
#